data_4c912986f0f8d78eded362c50ea6a854
#
_entry.id   4c912986f0f8d78eded362c50ea6a854
#
_cell.length_a   1.000
_cell.length_b   1.000
_cell.length_c   1.000
_cell.angle_alpha   90.00
_cell.angle_beta   90.00
_cell.angle_gamma   90.00
#
_symmetry.space_group_name_H-M   'P 1'
#
loop_
_entity.id
_entity.type
_entity.pdbx_description
1 polymer ?
#
loop_
_entity_poly.entity_id
_entity_poly.type
_entity_poly.pdbx_seq_one_letter_code
_entity_poly.pdbx_strand_id
1 'polypeptide(L)'
;MKKLLVSILASLFFVSYANAGPSLSGLYLELGTAAVGVEMDGNFNDDDGDISYGTVGKTAVTGSYGLGFMTSREKPISFDLGYAVTPGSAKIKATSDNTATDVTMEVSDGTEWYVVAMANITEDASVYFKYGGNDADITVTGDINNPGGLSGTTVALGTVMSWGSNMYIRTEAGKTDYDQISATGKGTAGGIGTDVKVTADPTVHYGKIAIGFKF
;
A
#
# COMPACT_ATOMS: atom_id res chain seq x y z
N MET A 1 6.97 9.60 -20.98
CA MET A 1 6.06 9.58 -19.84
C MET A 1 6.57 10.39 -18.64
N LYS A 2 7.83 10.19 -18.14
CA LYS A 2 8.35 10.96 -16.97
C LYS A 2 8.32 12.48 -17.14
N LYS A 3 8.62 13.02 -18.35
CA LYS A 3 8.59 14.47 -18.62
C LYS A 3 7.17 15.06 -18.63
N LEU A 4 6.16 14.28 -19.04
CA LEU A 4 4.77 14.71 -19.03
C LEU A 4 4.23 14.82 -17.60
N LEU A 5 4.58 13.87 -16.73
CA LEU A 5 4.20 13.87 -15.32
C LEU A 5 4.76 15.11 -14.58
N VAL A 6 6.03 15.44 -14.83
CA VAL A 6 6.68 16.64 -14.26
C VAL A 6 6.01 17.93 -14.73
N SER A 7 5.58 17.98 -16.01
CA SER A 7 4.88 19.16 -16.54
C SER A 7 3.48 19.30 -15.96
N ILE A 8 2.76 18.21 -15.73
CA ILE A 8 1.45 18.22 -15.07
C ILE A 8 1.60 18.62 -13.61
N LEU A 9 2.59 18.08 -12.89
CA LEU A 9 2.89 18.51 -11.51
C LEU A 9 3.24 19.99 -11.47
N ALA A 10 4.11 20.48 -12.35
CA ALA A 10 4.50 21.89 -12.40
C ALA A 10 3.30 22.80 -12.70
N SER A 11 2.38 22.42 -13.60
CA SER A 11 1.18 23.21 -13.90
C SER A 11 0.20 23.28 -12.74
N LEU A 12 0.12 22.24 -11.90
CA LEU A 12 -0.68 22.24 -10.67
C LEU A 12 -0.16 23.23 -9.63
N PHE A 13 1.15 23.50 -9.59
CA PHE A 13 1.74 24.51 -8.69
C PHE A 13 1.33 25.95 -9.03
N PHE A 14 0.99 26.24 -10.27
CA PHE A 14 0.65 27.61 -10.71
C PHE A 14 -0.84 27.96 -10.61
N VAL A 15 -1.74 26.99 -10.46
CA VAL A 15 -3.20 27.24 -10.46
C VAL A 15 -3.74 27.63 -9.07
N SER A 16 -2.98 27.43 -8.00
CA SER A 16 -3.50 27.42 -6.63
C SER A 16 -3.30 28.69 -5.82
N TYR A 17 -2.73 29.75 -6.38
CA TYR A 17 -2.53 31.00 -5.61
C TYR A 17 -3.79 31.86 -5.41
N ALA A 18 -4.95 31.42 -5.93
CA ALA A 18 -6.11 32.30 -6.03
C ALA A 18 -7.12 32.26 -4.88
N ASN A 19 -7.13 31.24 -4.01
CA ASN A 19 -8.13 31.18 -2.92
C ASN A 19 -7.68 30.31 -1.73
N ALA A 20 -6.67 30.71 -1.00
CA ALA A 20 -6.32 30.09 0.27
C ALA A 20 -7.13 30.73 1.43
N GLY A 21 -8.34 30.26 1.61
CA GLY A 21 -9.05 30.46 2.88
C GLY A 21 -8.49 29.53 3.98
N PRO A 22 -8.81 29.75 5.26
CA PRO A 22 -8.27 28.96 6.39
C PRO A 22 -8.69 27.48 6.41
N SER A 23 -9.60 27.05 5.55
CA SER A 23 -10.00 25.63 5.48
C SER A 23 -9.01 24.79 4.67
N LEU A 24 -8.62 23.62 5.18
CA LEU A 24 -7.82 22.62 4.46
C LEU A 24 -8.64 21.97 3.33
N SER A 25 -9.14 22.75 2.38
CA SER A 25 -9.83 22.26 1.19
C SER A 25 -9.00 22.51 -0.05
N GLY A 26 -9.09 21.62 -1.04
CA GLY A 26 -8.40 21.77 -2.32
C GLY A 26 -7.42 20.64 -2.61
N LEU A 27 -6.62 20.84 -3.62
CA LEU A 27 -5.56 19.89 -4.01
C LEU A 27 -4.42 19.89 -2.98
N TYR A 28 -3.84 18.73 -2.77
CA TYR A 28 -2.69 18.58 -1.89
C TYR A 28 -1.66 17.59 -2.44
N LEU A 29 -0.44 17.72 -1.95
CA LEU A 29 0.61 16.72 -2.04
C LEU A 29 0.93 16.20 -0.64
N GLU A 30 1.21 14.92 -0.52
CA GLU A 30 1.53 14.26 0.74
C GLU A 30 2.84 13.47 0.61
N LEU A 31 3.68 13.55 1.64
CA LEU A 31 4.86 12.74 1.82
C LEU A 31 4.73 11.99 3.14
N GLY A 32 4.91 10.69 3.12
CA GLY A 32 4.71 9.85 4.29
C GLY A 32 5.78 8.79 4.48
N THR A 33 5.79 8.24 5.67
CA THR A 33 6.52 7.02 6.01
C THR A 33 5.62 6.09 6.80
N ALA A 34 5.77 4.80 6.57
CA ALA A 34 4.99 3.76 7.24
C ALA A 34 5.88 2.66 7.78
N ALA A 35 5.55 2.18 8.97
CA ALA A 35 5.98 0.87 9.45
C ALA A 35 4.97 -0.15 8.97
N VAL A 36 5.43 -1.16 8.26
CA VAL A 36 4.61 -2.15 7.55
C VAL A 36 4.95 -3.53 8.07
N GLY A 37 3.94 -4.28 8.49
CA GLY A 37 4.02 -5.71 8.77
C GLY A 37 3.31 -6.48 7.67
N VAL A 38 4.03 -7.33 6.95
CA VAL A 38 3.49 -8.22 5.93
C VAL A 38 3.35 -9.59 6.54
N GLU A 39 2.18 -10.18 6.42
CA GLU A 39 1.86 -11.55 6.81
C GLU A 39 1.37 -12.30 5.58
N MET A 40 1.83 -13.53 5.40
CA MET A 40 1.39 -14.40 4.31
C MET A 40 1.01 -15.76 4.91
N ASP A 41 -0.25 -16.08 4.81
CA ASP A 41 -0.75 -17.43 5.07
C ASP A 41 -0.68 -18.21 3.76
N GLY A 42 0.08 -19.30 3.77
CA GLY A 42 0.35 -20.07 2.56
C GLY A 42 -0.02 -21.55 2.69
N ASN A 43 -0.35 -22.11 1.54
CA ASN A 43 -0.64 -23.55 1.40
C ASN A 43 0.20 -24.10 0.23
N PHE A 44 0.85 -25.22 0.48
CA PHE A 44 1.61 -25.98 -0.49
C PHE A 44 0.91 -27.33 -0.69
N ASN A 45 0.43 -27.58 -1.91
CA ASN A 45 -0.22 -28.83 -2.28
C ASN A 45 0.68 -29.55 -3.28
N ASP A 46 1.17 -30.73 -2.93
CA ASP A 46 1.90 -31.62 -3.81
C ASP A 46 1.05 -32.82 -4.23
N ASP A 47 1.55 -33.64 -5.19
CA ASP A 47 0.84 -34.79 -5.75
C ASP A 47 0.59 -35.91 -4.74
N ASP A 48 1.37 -35.97 -3.67
CA ASP A 48 1.21 -36.95 -2.61
C ASP A 48 0.08 -36.59 -1.62
N GLY A 49 -0.55 -35.40 -1.82
CA GLY A 49 -1.71 -34.95 -1.04
C GLY A 49 -1.32 -34.38 0.32
N ASP A 50 -0.06 -34.18 0.58
CA ASP A 50 0.43 -33.51 1.80
C ASP A 50 0.25 -32.01 1.67
N ILE A 51 -0.61 -31.44 2.52
CA ILE A 51 -0.84 -30.01 2.62
C ILE A 51 0.00 -29.47 3.77
N SER A 52 1.00 -28.67 3.44
CA SER A 52 1.76 -27.93 4.44
C SER A 52 1.22 -26.51 4.53
N TYR A 53 0.78 -26.10 5.73
CA TYR A 53 0.37 -24.74 6.03
C TYR A 53 1.53 -24.01 6.71
N GLY A 54 1.74 -22.76 6.34
CA GLY A 54 2.76 -21.94 6.98
C GLY A 54 2.38 -20.48 6.95
N THR A 55 2.75 -19.76 7.99
CA THR A 55 2.64 -18.31 8.07
C THR A 55 4.04 -17.70 8.09
N VAL A 56 4.30 -16.75 7.20
CA VAL A 56 5.56 -16.00 7.17
C VAL A 56 5.24 -14.53 7.36
N GLY A 57 5.95 -13.88 8.28
CA GLY A 57 5.78 -12.45 8.54
C GLY A 57 7.10 -11.68 8.45
N LYS A 58 7.05 -10.44 7.99
CA LYS A 58 8.17 -9.50 7.96
C LYS A 58 7.72 -8.09 8.22
N THR A 59 8.54 -7.33 8.94
CA THR A 59 8.36 -5.89 9.11
C THR A 59 9.34 -5.10 8.27
N ALA A 60 8.89 -3.97 7.72
CA ALA A 60 9.69 -3.04 6.95
C ALA A 60 9.25 -1.59 7.23
N VAL A 61 10.12 -0.65 6.88
CA VAL A 61 9.76 0.79 6.85
C VAL A 61 9.80 1.23 5.40
N THR A 62 8.72 1.89 4.95
CA THR A 62 8.57 2.36 3.58
C THR A 62 8.28 3.86 3.56
N GLY A 63 8.69 4.53 2.48
CA GLY A 63 8.28 5.90 2.17
C GLY A 63 7.11 5.90 1.19
N SER A 64 6.27 6.94 1.21
CA SER A 64 5.21 7.14 0.24
C SER A 64 5.09 8.59 -0.16
N TYR A 65 4.58 8.82 -1.35
CA TYR A 65 4.14 10.13 -1.80
C TYR A 65 2.79 10.02 -2.49
N GLY A 66 2.00 11.06 -2.38
CA GLY A 66 0.64 11.03 -2.92
C GLY A 66 0.13 12.41 -3.26
N LEU A 67 -0.97 12.42 -3.96
CA LEU A 67 -1.73 13.62 -4.31
C LEU A 67 -3.22 13.34 -4.10
N GLY A 68 -3.97 14.38 -3.82
CA GLY A 68 -5.41 14.21 -3.66
C GLY A 68 -6.14 15.54 -3.57
N PHE A 69 -7.43 15.42 -3.33
CA PHE A 69 -8.33 16.54 -3.16
C PHE A 69 -9.17 16.34 -1.89
N MET A 70 -9.13 17.33 -1.00
CA MET A 70 -9.87 17.35 0.25
C MET A 70 -10.98 18.41 0.17
N THR A 71 -12.19 18.05 0.57
CA THR A 71 -13.29 19.02 0.68
C THR A 71 -13.12 19.91 1.92
N SER A 72 -13.86 21.04 1.97
CA SER A 72 -13.80 21.96 3.11
C SER A 72 -14.10 21.28 4.44
N ARG A 73 -13.29 21.57 5.45
CA ARG A 73 -13.44 21.07 6.83
C ARG A 73 -14.26 21.99 7.73
N GLU A 74 -14.86 23.05 7.20
CA GLU A 74 -15.80 23.91 7.92
C GLU A 74 -17.10 23.19 8.29
N LYS A 75 -17.40 22.09 7.60
CA LYS A 75 -18.56 21.24 7.88
C LYS A 75 -18.18 20.12 8.84
N PRO A 76 -19.13 19.60 9.62
CA PRO A 76 -18.88 18.47 10.54
C PRO A 76 -18.32 17.22 9.83
N ILE A 77 -18.66 17.03 8.55
CA ILE A 77 -18.21 15.91 7.73
C ILE A 77 -17.52 16.48 6.48
N SER A 78 -16.38 15.94 6.15
CA SER A 78 -15.63 16.23 4.93
C SER A 78 -15.13 14.94 4.28
N PHE A 79 -14.70 15.04 3.03
CA PHE A 79 -14.24 13.91 2.23
C PHE A 79 -12.90 14.22 1.62
N ASP A 80 -12.14 13.16 1.32
CA ASP A 80 -10.87 13.23 0.64
C ASP A 80 -10.80 12.09 -0.39
N LEU A 81 -10.27 12.39 -1.56
CA LEU A 81 -9.98 11.44 -2.62
C LEU A 81 -8.52 11.58 -2.98
N GLY A 82 -7.79 10.49 -2.97
CA GLY A 82 -6.36 10.54 -3.24
C GLY A 82 -5.80 9.32 -3.96
N TYR A 83 -4.56 9.51 -4.39
CA TYR A 83 -3.73 8.48 -4.99
C TYR A 83 -2.33 8.57 -4.38
N ALA A 84 -1.79 7.45 -3.95
CA ALA A 84 -0.47 7.37 -3.36
C ALA A 84 0.39 6.32 -4.06
N VAL A 85 1.69 6.53 -4.01
CA VAL A 85 2.72 5.59 -4.51
C VAL A 85 3.67 5.30 -3.37
N THR A 86 3.95 4.02 -3.18
CA THR A 86 4.95 3.52 -2.23
C THR A 86 6.09 2.90 -3.03
N PRO A 87 7.13 3.68 -3.35
CA PRO A 87 8.27 3.18 -4.10
C PRO A 87 9.12 2.26 -3.22
N GLY A 88 9.86 1.37 -3.88
CA GLY A 88 10.78 0.46 -3.23
C GLY A 88 10.27 -0.96 -3.19
N SER A 89 11.03 -1.84 -2.56
CA SER A 89 10.69 -3.26 -2.48
C SER A 89 10.92 -3.83 -1.08
N ALA A 90 10.11 -4.84 -0.75
CA ALA A 90 10.28 -5.67 0.43
C ALA A 90 10.48 -7.12 0.01
N LYS A 91 11.55 -7.75 0.52
CA LYS A 91 11.87 -9.16 0.22
C LYS A 91 11.53 -10.04 1.41
N ILE A 92 10.77 -11.08 1.14
CA ILE A 92 10.46 -12.15 2.09
C ILE A 92 11.14 -13.41 1.57
N LYS A 93 11.95 -14.03 2.42
CA LYS A 93 12.61 -15.29 2.10
C LYS A 93 11.96 -16.40 2.91
N ALA A 94 11.41 -17.40 2.24
CA ALA A 94 10.98 -18.64 2.85
C ALA A 94 12.09 -19.68 2.66
N THR A 95 12.61 -20.23 3.75
CA THR A 95 13.57 -21.34 3.75
C THR A 95 12.87 -22.60 4.16
N SER A 96 12.96 -23.65 3.35
CA SER A 96 12.51 -24.99 3.75
C SER A 96 13.66 -25.73 4.42
N ASP A 97 13.42 -26.27 5.61
CA ASP A 97 14.42 -27.05 6.36
C ASP A 97 14.82 -28.36 5.69
N ASN A 98 14.15 -28.78 4.63
CA ASN A 98 14.25 -30.14 4.14
C ASN A 98 14.71 -30.35 2.70
N THR A 99 15.06 -29.36 1.96
CA THR A 99 15.82 -29.43 0.68
C THR A 99 15.85 -28.06 0.00
N ALA A 100 17.00 -27.61 -0.24
CA ALA A 100 17.58 -26.77 -1.28
C ALA A 100 16.73 -25.79 -2.13
N THR A 101 15.48 -25.53 -1.88
CA THR A 101 14.69 -24.58 -2.67
C THR A 101 14.30 -23.34 -1.86
N ASP A 102 15.26 -22.40 -1.76
CA ASP A 102 14.97 -21.08 -1.24
C ASP A 102 13.99 -20.37 -2.19
N VAL A 103 12.78 -20.09 -1.75
CA VAL A 103 11.85 -19.21 -2.45
C VAL A 103 11.99 -17.81 -1.86
N THR A 104 12.31 -16.85 -2.70
CA THR A 104 12.32 -15.44 -2.31
C THR A 104 11.20 -14.72 -3.06
N MET A 105 10.38 -14.02 -2.33
CA MET A 105 9.30 -13.20 -2.85
C MET A 105 9.64 -11.73 -2.61
N GLU A 106 9.56 -10.90 -3.63
CA GLU A 106 9.78 -9.46 -3.58
C GLU A 106 8.50 -8.75 -3.98
N VAL A 107 7.98 -7.91 -3.09
CA VAL A 107 6.84 -7.02 -3.37
C VAL A 107 7.40 -5.62 -3.58
N SER A 108 7.03 -4.98 -4.68
CA SER A 108 7.54 -3.65 -5.07
C SER A 108 6.47 -2.76 -5.68
N ASP A 109 6.79 -1.46 -5.76
CA ASP A 109 6.06 -0.43 -6.50
C ASP A 109 4.56 -0.38 -6.20
N GLY A 110 4.23 -0.33 -4.91
CA GLY A 110 2.85 -0.24 -4.45
C GLY A 110 2.17 1.07 -4.87
N THR A 111 0.92 0.97 -5.32
CA THR A 111 0.06 2.10 -5.63
C THR A 111 -1.28 1.96 -4.91
N GLU A 112 -1.84 3.05 -4.46
CA GLU A 112 -3.11 3.08 -3.72
C GLU A 112 -3.99 4.21 -4.22
N TRP A 113 -5.23 3.92 -4.59
CA TRP A 113 -6.28 4.93 -4.68
C TRP A 113 -7.17 4.83 -3.45
N TYR A 114 -7.68 5.95 -2.95
CA TYR A 114 -8.50 5.91 -1.75
C TYR A 114 -9.54 7.02 -1.69
N VAL A 115 -10.58 6.73 -0.93
CA VAL A 115 -11.59 7.69 -0.44
C VAL A 115 -11.54 7.71 1.07
N VAL A 116 -11.69 8.90 1.64
CA VAL A 116 -11.71 9.13 3.07
C VAL A 116 -12.98 9.87 3.46
N ALA A 117 -13.63 9.41 4.50
CA ALA A 117 -14.69 10.14 5.19
C ALA A 117 -14.15 10.64 6.54
N MET A 118 -14.20 11.96 6.76
CA MET A 118 -13.65 12.61 7.95
C MET A 118 -14.77 13.21 8.80
N ALA A 119 -14.69 12.97 10.10
CA ALA A 119 -15.45 13.72 11.11
C ALA A 119 -14.55 14.83 11.67
N ASN A 120 -14.93 16.08 11.46
CA ASN A 120 -14.16 17.25 11.90
C ASN A 120 -14.53 17.55 13.36
N ILE A 121 -13.59 17.28 14.27
CA ILE A 121 -13.76 17.45 15.71
C ILE A 121 -13.55 18.92 16.08
N THR A 122 -12.58 19.56 15.45
CA THR A 122 -12.32 21.00 15.55
C THR A 122 -11.98 21.53 14.14
N GLU A 123 -11.78 22.84 14.01
CA GLU A 123 -11.29 23.44 12.74
C GLU A 123 -9.93 22.87 12.31
N ASP A 124 -9.11 22.45 13.28
CA ASP A 124 -7.75 21.97 13.06
C ASP A 124 -7.57 20.46 13.14
N ALA A 125 -8.55 19.71 13.66
CA ALA A 125 -8.41 18.29 13.90
C ALA A 125 -9.63 17.48 13.40
N SER A 126 -9.34 16.39 12.70
CA SER A 126 -10.33 15.43 12.22
C SER A 126 -9.88 14.01 12.52
N VAL A 127 -10.85 13.13 12.75
CA VAL A 127 -10.67 11.68 12.68
C VAL A 127 -11.30 11.18 11.40
N TYR A 128 -10.78 10.09 10.84
CA TYR A 128 -11.27 9.60 9.56
C TYR A 128 -11.28 8.08 9.44
N PHE A 129 -12.10 7.61 8.54
CA PHE A 129 -12.08 6.28 7.98
C PHE A 129 -11.65 6.36 6.51
N LYS A 130 -10.72 5.49 6.09
CA LYS A 130 -10.26 5.34 4.71
C LYS A 130 -10.67 3.99 4.16
N TYR A 131 -11.07 4.00 2.90
CA TYR A 131 -11.28 2.82 2.07
C TYR A 131 -10.59 3.03 0.74
N GLY A 132 -9.87 2.01 0.23
CA GLY A 132 -9.13 2.13 -1.02
C GLY A 132 -8.83 0.79 -1.67
N GLY A 133 -8.34 0.85 -2.91
CA GLY A 133 -7.73 -0.27 -3.62
C GLY A 133 -6.23 -0.09 -3.69
N ASN A 134 -5.52 -1.20 -3.60
CA ASN A 134 -4.06 -1.25 -3.61
C ASN A 134 -3.59 -2.24 -4.67
N ASP A 135 -2.60 -1.84 -5.47
CA ASP A 135 -1.91 -2.70 -6.43
C ASP A 135 -0.41 -2.66 -6.17
N ALA A 136 0.27 -3.79 -6.33
CA ALA A 136 1.71 -3.90 -6.20
C ALA A 136 2.26 -4.97 -7.15
N ASP A 137 3.53 -4.83 -7.52
CA ASP A 137 4.23 -5.86 -8.29
C ASP A 137 4.81 -6.92 -7.35
N ILE A 138 4.73 -8.18 -7.77
CA ILE A 138 5.33 -9.31 -7.08
C ILE A 138 6.30 -10.02 -8.00
N THR A 139 7.50 -10.27 -7.51
CA THR A 139 8.52 -11.07 -8.20
C THR A 139 8.92 -12.23 -7.32
N VAL A 140 8.79 -13.44 -7.85
CA VAL A 140 9.20 -14.68 -7.16
C VAL A 140 10.44 -15.22 -7.82
N THR A 141 11.48 -15.50 -7.02
CA THR A 141 12.71 -16.20 -7.46
C THR A 141 12.80 -17.55 -6.76
N GLY A 142 13.29 -18.55 -7.48
CA GLY A 142 13.35 -19.95 -7.07
C GLY A 142 12.60 -20.84 -8.06
N ASP A 143 12.17 -22.01 -7.62
CA ASP A 143 11.54 -23.03 -8.49
C ASP A 143 10.02 -22.85 -8.65
N ILE A 144 9.50 -21.67 -8.38
CA ILE A 144 8.08 -21.31 -8.54
C ILE A 144 7.94 -20.26 -9.66
N ASN A 145 6.92 -20.40 -10.49
CA ASN A 145 6.56 -19.42 -11.49
C ASN A 145 6.07 -18.12 -10.84
N ASN A 146 6.33 -16.99 -11.50
CA ASN A 146 5.90 -15.70 -10.99
C ASN A 146 4.36 -15.60 -11.08
N PRO A 147 3.65 -15.30 -9.96
CA PRO A 147 2.19 -15.25 -9.95
C PRO A 147 1.60 -13.99 -10.62
N GLY A 148 2.41 -12.98 -10.91
CA GLY A 148 1.95 -11.69 -11.45
C GLY A 148 1.87 -10.59 -10.38
N GLY A 149 0.95 -9.63 -10.57
CA GLY A 149 0.73 -8.53 -9.63
C GLY A 149 -0.13 -8.92 -8.43
N LEU A 150 -0.10 -8.08 -7.41
CA LEU A 150 -0.98 -8.11 -6.25
C LEU A 150 -2.04 -7.02 -6.41
N SER A 151 -3.31 -7.36 -6.18
CA SER A 151 -4.40 -6.38 -6.03
C SER A 151 -5.09 -6.64 -4.71
N GLY A 152 -5.55 -5.60 -4.03
CA GLY A 152 -6.15 -5.75 -2.72
C GLY A 152 -6.99 -4.56 -2.28
N THR A 153 -7.62 -4.70 -1.12
CA THR A 153 -8.46 -3.67 -0.51
C THR A 153 -7.86 -3.18 0.78
N THR A 154 -7.78 -1.87 0.93
CA THR A 154 -7.26 -1.20 2.13
C THR A 154 -8.40 -0.59 2.95
N VAL A 155 -8.36 -0.80 4.26
CA VAL A 155 -9.16 -0.07 5.25
C VAL A 155 -8.26 0.51 6.31
N ALA A 156 -8.54 1.74 6.73
CA ALA A 156 -7.76 2.39 7.79
C ALA A 156 -8.57 3.39 8.60
N LEU A 157 -8.06 3.68 9.78
CA LEU A 157 -8.48 4.78 10.65
C LEU A 157 -7.31 5.72 10.87
N GLY A 158 -7.60 7.00 11.00
CA GLY A 158 -6.54 7.96 11.22
C GLY A 158 -7.01 9.32 11.69
N THR A 159 -6.06 10.24 11.78
CA THR A 159 -6.29 11.64 12.13
C THR A 159 -5.63 12.58 11.13
N VAL A 160 -6.22 13.73 10.94
CA VAL A 160 -5.63 14.86 10.23
C VAL A 160 -5.59 16.06 11.16
N MET A 161 -4.42 16.64 11.33
CA MET A 161 -4.22 17.83 12.14
C MET A 161 -3.61 18.94 11.28
N SER A 162 -4.23 20.12 11.27
CA SER A 162 -3.69 21.30 10.58
C SER A 162 -2.40 21.75 11.25
N TRP A 163 -1.44 22.15 10.44
CA TRP A 163 -0.19 22.77 10.89
C TRP A 163 0.05 24.04 10.08
N GLY A 164 -0.45 25.15 10.62
CA GLY A 164 -0.53 26.42 9.88
C GLY A 164 -1.62 26.42 8.82
N SER A 165 -1.53 27.33 7.86
CA SER A 165 -2.59 27.57 6.86
C SER A 165 -2.61 26.56 5.71
N ASN A 166 -1.46 25.96 5.37
CA ASN A 166 -1.30 25.18 4.14
C ASN A 166 -0.72 23.79 4.37
N MET A 167 -0.42 23.43 5.61
CA MET A 167 0.16 22.13 5.94
C MET A 167 -0.75 21.35 6.86
N TYR A 168 -0.61 20.04 6.84
CA TYR A 168 -1.22 19.16 7.81
C TYR A 168 -0.33 17.96 8.11
N ILE A 169 -0.56 17.36 9.26
CA ILE A 169 -0.01 16.05 9.64
C ILE A 169 -1.15 15.05 9.59
N ARG A 170 -0.91 13.92 8.95
CA ARG A 170 -1.81 12.77 8.91
C ARG A 170 -1.17 11.61 9.65
N THR A 171 -1.94 10.95 10.52
CA THR A 171 -1.56 9.66 11.10
C THR A 171 -2.60 8.63 10.74
N GLU A 172 -2.18 7.40 10.51
CA GLU A 172 -3.04 6.35 10.01
C GLU A 172 -2.59 4.99 10.54
N ALA A 173 -3.53 4.13 10.90
CA ALA A 173 -3.32 2.73 11.13
C ALA A 173 -4.32 1.94 10.28
N GLY A 174 -3.84 0.97 9.53
CA GLY A 174 -4.65 0.29 8.55
C GLY A 174 -4.19 -1.13 8.23
N LYS A 175 -5.03 -1.74 7.41
CA LYS A 175 -4.84 -3.10 6.89
C LYS A 175 -5.15 -3.11 5.41
N THR A 176 -4.33 -3.81 4.64
CA THR A 176 -4.59 -4.18 3.24
C THR A 176 -4.70 -5.68 3.15
N ASP A 177 -5.84 -6.18 2.71
CA ASP A 177 -6.05 -7.57 2.34
C ASP A 177 -5.88 -7.69 0.84
N TYR A 178 -4.88 -8.43 0.39
CA TYR A 178 -4.65 -8.72 -1.01
C TYR A 178 -5.42 -9.97 -1.44
N ASP A 179 -5.74 -10.04 -2.73
CA ASP A 179 -6.32 -11.22 -3.34
C ASP A 179 -5.34 -12.40 -3.25
N GLN A 180 -5.89 -13.61 -3.13
CA GLN A 180 -5.10 -14.83 -3.10
C GLN A 180 -4.22 -14.94 -4.34
N ILE A 181 -2.94 -15.12 -4.13
CA ILE A 181 -1.99 -15.44 -5.19
C ILE A 181 -1.85 -16.95 -5.35
N SER A 182 -1.65 -17.39 -6.59
CA SER A 182 -1.45 -18.80 -6.93
C SER A 182 -0.33 -18.92 -7.94
N ALA A 183 0.61 -19.81 -7.68
CA ALA A 183 1.72 -20.12 -8.55
C ALA A 183 1.94 -21.64 -8.63
N THR A 184 2.57 -22.09 -9.73
CA THR A 184 2.97 -23.48 -9.93
C THR A 184 4.48 -23.62 -9.91
N GLY A 185 4.98 -24.81 -9.59
CA GLY A 185 6.40 -25.13 -9.71
C GLY A 185 6.90 -25.07 -11.16
N LYS A 186 8.20 -24.88 -11.33
CA LYS A 186 8.87 -24.84 -12.66
C LYS A 186 9.20 -26.22 -13.23
N GLY A 187 9.11 -27.29 -12.43
CA GLY A 187 9.44 -28.64 -12.86
C GLY A 187 10.93 -28.87 -13.12
N THR A 188 11.79 -28.11 -12.45
CA THR A 188 13.24 -28.31 -12.55
C THR A 188 13.69 -29.58 -11.83
N ALA A 189 14.69 -30.28 -12.35
CA ALA A 189 15.18 -31.50 -11.75
C ALA A 189 15.69 -31.27 -10.31
N GLY A 190 15.03 -31.91 -9.33
CA GLY A 190 15.31 -31.72 -7.91
C GLY A 190 14.63 -30.50 -7.28
N GLY A 191 13.76 -29.81 -8.03
CA GLY A 191 12.96 -28.67 -7.59
C GLY A 191 11.48 -29.02 -7.49
N ILE A 192 10.63 -27.98 -7.44
CA ILE A 192 9.18 -28.08 -7.29
C ILE A 192 8.55 -28.52 -8.64
N GLY A 193 7.74 -29.60 -8.63
CA GLY A 193 7.04 -30.11 -9.80
C GLY A 193 6.06 -29.12 -10.43
N THR A 194 5.75 -29.27 -11.73
CA THR A 194 4.81 -28.39 -12.46
C THR A 194 3.35 -28.53 -12.01
N ASP A 195 3.01 -29.64 -11.42
CA ASP A 195 1.73 -30.05 -10.84
C ASP A 195 1.52 -29.55 -9.41
N VAL A 196 2.61 -29.17 -8.75
CA VAL A 196 2.55 -28.55 -7.42
C VAL A 196 1.99 -27.14 -7.51
N LYS A 197 0.92 -26.89 -6.77
CA LYS A 197 0.29 -25.57 -6.66
C LYS A 197 0.59 -24.96 -5.30
N VAL A 198 1.14 -23.75 -5.33
CA VAL A 198 1.36 -22.92 -4.13
C VAL A 198 0.34 -21.79 -4.14
N THR A 199 -0.35 -21.61 -3.04
CA THR A 199 -1.26 -20.48 -2.82
C THR A 199 -0.84 -19.70 -1.60
N ALA A 200 -1.05 -18.39 -1.60
CA ALA A 200 -0.85 -17.53 -0.43
C ALA A 200 -1.87 -16.40 -0.39
N ASP A 201 -2.28 -16.04 0.82
CA ASP A 201 -3.20 -14.95 1.12
C ASP A 201 -2.41 -13.84 1.85
N PRO A 202 -1.90 -12.83 1.09
CA PRO A 202 -1.08 -11.78 1.68
C PRO A 202 -1.95 -10.77 2.42
N THR A 203 -1.52 -10.40 3.62
CA THR A 203 -2.11 -9.33 4.42
C THR A 203 -1.03 -8.36 4.86
N VAL A 204 -1.33 -7.06 4.81
CA VAL A 204 -0.42 -6.00 5.24
C VAL A 204 -1.08 -5.18 6.33
N HIS A 205 -0.45 -5.11 7.50
CA HIS A 205 -0.79 -4.18 8.58
C HIS A 205 0.21 -3.04 8.59
N TYR A 206 -0.26 -1.80 8.78
CA TYR A 206 0.65 -0.67 8.78
C TYR A 206 0.24 0.44 9.75
N GLY A 207 1.26 1.19 10.19
CA GLY A 207 1.12 2.48 10.83
C GLY A 207 1.85 3.53 10.02
N LYS A 208 1.19 4.62 9.61
CA LYS A 208 1.73 5.68 8.74
C LYS A 208 1.67 7.03 9.44
N ILE A 209 2.71 7.84 9.20
CA ILE A 209 2.69 9.27 9.44
C ILE A 209 3.05 9.99 8.14
N ALA A 210 2.35 11.08 7.85
CA ALA A 210 2.58 11.87 6.66
C ALA A 210 2.43 13.37 6.92
N ILE A 211 3.10 14.16 6.09
CA ILE A 211 2.96 15.61 6.02
C ILE A 211 2.38 15.94 4.66
N GLY A 212 1.31 16.73 4.65
CA GLY A 212 0.66 17.20 3.45
C GLY A 212 0.78 18.71 3.28
N PHE A 213 0.86 19.12 2.02
CA PHE A 213 0.86 20.49 1.58
C PHE A 213 -0.34 20.73 0.68
N LYS A 214 -1.15 21.70 1.04
CA LYS A 214 -2.31 22.14 0.29
C LYS A 214 -1.99 23.33 -0.58
N PHE A 215 -2.61 23.39 -1.73
CA PHE A 215 -2.48 24.46 -2.72
C PHE A 215 -3.79 25.24 -2.87
#